data_979fbe6d207e11d8eab88b461e6ce088
#
_entry.id   979fbe6d207e11d8eab88b461e6ce088
#
_cell.length_a   1.000
_cell.length_b   1.000
_cell.length_c   1.000
_cell.angle_alpha   90.00
_cell.angle_beta   90.00
_cell.angle_gamma   90.00
#
_symmetry.space_group_name_H-M   'P 1'
#
loop_
_entity.id
_entity.type
_entity.pdbx_description
1 polymer ?
#
loop_
_entity_poly.entity_id
_entity_poly.type
_entity_poly.pdbx_seq_one_letter_code
_entity_poly.pdbx_strand_id
1 'polypeptide(L)'
;LLSRRQRQMCIRDRLWSQRTRLIAYMEKISNRCCMPYIIGTERGLEKRIILEESWKRFLIDNMVYIRGWIQMKKIKYLQDRNPGVPGIIYKLEPENEKHRKLQKIRGLWTAVIEMSDIYDIYSGSHIEQNEYEIDHFVPWSFVTNDEMWNLIPVNPSLNASKRDKLPNWDRYFLSFAQNQFRLNQMVYKYERLAHIFR
;
A
#
# COMPACT_ATOMS: atom_id res chain seq x y z
N LEU A 1 32.92 15.55 22.70
CA LEU A 1 31.82 16.33 22.08
C LEU A 1 30.70 15.39 21.68
N LEU A 2 29.58 15.44 22.43
CA LEU A 2 28.39 14.70 22.11
C LEU A 2 27.89 15.10 20.69
N SER A 3 27.58 14.11 19.88
CA SER A 3 27.03 14.35 18.52
C SER A 3 25.73 15.18 18.60
N ARG A 4 25.36 15.86 17.52
CA ARG A 4 24.12 16.64 17.45
C ARG A 4 22.90 15.79 17.82
N ARG A 5 22.89 14.50 17.45
CA ARG A 5 21.83 13.53 17.79
C ARG A 5 21.80 13.21 19.30
N GLN A 6 22.96 13.03 19.92
CA GLN A 6 23.03 12.76 21.37
C GLN A 6 22.59 13.98 22.20
N ARG A 7 22.95 15.19 21.75
CA ARG A 7 22.44 16.43 22.39
C ARG A 7 20.93 16.57 22.28
N GLN A 8 20.35 16.24 21.13
CA GLN A 8 18.91 16.26 20.96
C GLN A 8 18.19 15.19 21.79
N MET A 9 18.78 13.99 21.94
CA MET A 9 18.27 12.95 22.84
C MET A 9 18.30 13.39 24.28
N CYS A 10 19.44 13.90 24.76
CA CYS A 10 19.57 14.38 26.14
C CYS A 10 18.60 15.53 26.48
N ILE A 11 18.35 16.44 25.54
CA ILE A 11 17.35 17.51 25.71
C ILE A 11 15.94 16.90 25.77
N ARG A 12 15.63 15.96 24.90
CA ARG A 12 14.33 15.28 24.88
C ARG A 12 14.06 14.50 26.15
N ASP A 13 15.05 13.75 26.66
CA ASP A 13 14.90 12.94 27.85
C ASP A 13 14.79 13.80 29.12
N ARG A 14 15.53 14.90 29.17
CA ARG A 14 15.42 15.88 30.28
C ARG A 14 14.05 16.60 30.26
N LEU A 15 13.52 16.93 29.08
CA LEU A 15 12.20 17.57 28.94
C LEU A 15 11.07 16.58 29.21
N TRP A 16 11.26 15.30 28.85
CA TRP A 16 10.27 14.26 29.07
C TRP A 16 10.07 13.94 30.55
N SER A 17 11.14 13.96 31.37
CA SER A 17 11.06 13.81 32.82
C SER A 17 10.34 14.97 33.51
N GLN A 18 10.18 16.13 32.81
CA GLN A 18 9.48 17.31 33.28
C GLN A 18 8.26 17.64 32.42
N ARG A 19 7.41 16.65 32.20
CA ARG A 19 6.26 16.70 31.24
C ARG A 19 5.38 17.95 31.39
N THR A 20 5.08 18.35 32.63
CA THR A 20 4.31 19.57 32.92
C THR A 20 5.01 20.85 32.48
N ARG A 21 6.34 20.93 32.70
CA ARG A 21 7.15 22.05 32.21
C ARG A 21 7.32 22.04 30.71
N LEU A 22 7.38 20.88 30.08
CA LEU A 22 7.46 20.73 28.62
C LEU A 22 6.21 21.30 27.97
N ILE A 23 5.02 20.95 28.46
CA ILE A 23 3.74 21.47 27.94
C ILE A 23 3.70 22.98 28.05
N ALA A 24 3.98 23.55 29.23
CA ALA A 24 4.00 25.00 29.43
C ALA A 24 5.05 25.69 28.54
N TYR A 25 6.20 25.06 28.33
CA TYR A 25 7.23 25.59 27.43
C TYR A 25 6.77 25.56 25.94
N MET A 26 6.14 24.49 25.51
CA MET A 26 5.58 24.38 24.15
C MET A 26 4.47 25.40 23.93
N GLU A 27 3.57 25.57 24.88
CA GLU A 27 2.52 26.62 24.83
C GLU A 27 3.15 28.02 24.69
N LYS A 28 4.16 28.32 25.51
CA LYS A 28 4.86 29.61 25.46
C LYS A 28 5.55 29.85 24.12
N ILE A 29 6.24 28.84 23.56
CA ILE A 29 6.91 28.97 22.26
C ILE A 29 5.90 29.08 21.12
N SER A 30 4.89 28.21 21.10
CA SER A 30 3.85 28.22 20.08
C SER A 30 3.20 29.60 19.99
N ASN A 31 2.78 30.16 21.12
CA ASN A 31 2.10 31.44 21.18
C ASN A 31 3.01 32.64 20.86
N ARG A 32 4.33 32.51 21.11
CA ARG A 32 5.31 33.58 20.90
C ARG A 32 5.91 33.58 19.49
N CYS A 33 6.00 32.45 18.84
CA CYS A 33 6.69 32.31 17.55
C CYS A 33 5.74 32.36 16.36
N CYS A 34 4.54 32.92 16.50
CA CYS A 34 3.52 33.01 15.42
C CYS A 34 3.31 31.66 14.71
N MET A 35 3.23 30.57 15.49
CA MET A 35 2.93 29.25 14.98
C MET A 35 1.51 29.22 14.37
N PRO A 36 1.20 28.26 13.51
CA PRO A 36 -0.11 28.15 12.86
C PRO A 36 -1.31 28.09 13.82
N TYR A 37 -1.05 27.74 15.08
CA TYR A 37 -2.09 27.62 16.11
C TYR A 37 -1.59 28.08 17.46
N ILE A 38 -2.51 28.56 18.26
CA ILE A 38 -2.33 28.87 19.68
C ILE A 38 -2.93 27.72 20.48
N ILE A 39 -2.20 27.24 21.47
CA ILE A 39 -2.67 26.23 22.40
C ILE A 39 -3.40 26.93 23.55
N GLY A 40 -4.64 26.51 23.80
CA GLY A 40 -5.44 27.03 24.91
C GLY A 40 -4.86 26.71 26.27
N THR A 41 -5.18 27.53 27.24
CA THR A 41 -4.68 27.43 28.62
C THR A 41 -5.48 26.48 29.51
N GLU A 42 -6.47 25.75 28.93
CA GLU A 42 -7.32 24.80 29.67
C GLU A 42 -6.45 23.74 30.36
N ARG A 43 -6.85 23.38 31.58
CA ARG A 43 -6.18 22.33 32.35
C ARG A 43 -6.69 20.95 31.92
N GLY A 44 -5.80 19.97 31.87
CA GLY A 44 -6.14 18.58 31.55
C GLY A 44 -5.52 18.07 30.26
N LEU A 45 -6.01 16.92 29.79
CA LEU A 45 -5.55 16.25 28.57
C LEU A 45 -6.17 16.84 27.30
N GLU A 46 -7.36 17.40 27.44
CA GLU A 46 -8.08 18.06 26.33
C GLU A 46 -7.62 19.51 26.24
N LYS A 47 -6.94 19.84 25.16
CA LYS A 47 -6.50 21.20 24.85
C LYS A 47 -7.24 21.74 23.67
N ARG A 48 -7.72 22.97 23.77
CA ARG A 48 -8.27 23.68 22.62
C ARG A 48 -7.12 24.21 21.77
N ILE A 49 -7.23 24.04 20.46
CA ILE A 49 -6.33 24.63 19.48
C ILE A 49 -7.09 25.71 18.74
N ILE A 50 -6.55 26.92 18.73
CA ILE A 50 -7.10 28.07 18.02
C ILE A 50 -6.18 28.34 16.84
N LEU A 51 -6.71 28.20 15.61
CA LEU A 51 -5.96 28.56 14.41
C LEU A 51 -5.90 30.09 14.32
N GLU A 52 -4.70 30.60 14.06
CA GLU A 52 -4.48 32.01 13.79
C GLU A 52 -5.04 32.38 12.41
N GLU A 53 -5.72 33.48 12.26
CA GLU A 53 -6.54 33.80 11.07
C GLU A 53 -5.71 33.93 9.78
N SER A 54 -4.51 34.49 9.87
CA SER A 54 -3.60 34.57 8.71
C SER A 54 -3.16 33.20 8.23
N TRP A 55 -2.86 32.30 9.16
CA TRP A 55 -2.53 30.90 8.86
C TRP A 55 -3.73 30.11 8.35
N LYS A 56 -4.92 30.35 8.86
CA LYS A 56 -6.15 29.70 8.39
C LYS A 56 -6.38 29.98 6.91
N ARG A 57 -6.24 31.25 6.50
CA ARG A 57 -6.34 31.65 5.08
C ARG A 57 -5.27 30.96 4.25
N PHE A 58 -4.00 31.05 4.67
CA PHE A 58 -2.88 30.39 3.99
C PHE A 58 -3.11 28.88 3.83
N LEU A 59 -3.59 28.18 4.86
CA LEU A 59 -3.87 26.74 4.82
C LEU A 59 -5.00 26.41 3.83
N ILE A 60 -6.05 27.23 3.77
CA ILE A 60 -7.17 27.05 2.83
C ILE A 60 -6.68 27.23 1.39
N ASP A 61 -5.96 28.32 1.11
CA ASP A 61 -5.49 28.67 -0.23
C ASP A 61 -4.48 27.64 -0.76
N ASN A 62 -3.72 27.00 0.13
CA ASN A 62 -2.68 26.03 -0.23
C ASN A 62 -3.03 24.58 0.14
N MET A 63 -4.30 24.29 0.42
CA MET A 63 -4.75 22.98 0.93
C MET A 63 -4.26 21.81 0.08
N VAL A 64 -4.32 21.91 -1.24
CA VAL A 64 -3.92 20.84 -2.16
C VAL A 64 -2.43 20.50 -2.01
N TYR A 65 -1.58 21.52 -2.00
CA TYR A 65 -0.13 21.34 -1.85
C TYR A 65 0.24 20.79 -0.47
N ILE A 66 -0.39 21.32 0.57
CA ILE A 66 -0.13 20.90 1.96
C ILE A 66 -0.56 19.45 2.16
N ARG A 67 -1.72 19.05 1.66
CA ARG A 67 -2.18 17.64 1.73
C ARG A 67 -1.24 16.71 0.98
N GLY A 68 -0.82 17.08 -0.23
CA GLY A 68 0.15 16.31 -1.00
C GLY A 68 1.49 16.14 -0.27
N TRP A 69 1.99 17.23 0.31
CA TRP A 69 3.23 17.20 1.09
C TRP A 69 3.11 16.33 2.34
N ILE A 70 2.01 16.43 3.08
CA ILE A 70 1.73 15.59 4.27
C ILE A 70 1.67 14.11 3.86
N GLN A 71 0.96 13.80 2.77
CA GLN A 71 0.85 12.44 2.26
C GLN A 71 2.22 11.86 1.88
N MET A 72 3.03 12.63 1.16
CA MET A 72 4.40 12.22 0.80
C MET A 72 5.26 11.96 2.05
N LYS A 73 5.19 12.84 3.06
CA LYS A 73 5.93 12.67 4.33
C LYS A 73 5.45 11.45 5.11
N LYS A 74 4.14 11.18 5.11
CA LYS A 74 3.54 10.00 5.72
C LYS A 74 4.03 8.73 5.05
N ILE A 75 4.01 8.67 3.71
CA ILE A 75 4.51 7.53 2.94
C ILE A 75 5.97 7.26 3.28
N LYS A 76 6.83 8.29 3.20
CA LYS A 76 8.25 8.17 3.54
C LYS A 76 8.47 7.67 4.96
N TYR A 77 7.77 8.24 5.93
CA TYR A 77 7.85 7.84 7.33
C TYR A 77 7.48 6.35 7.53
N LEU A 78 6.42 5.89 6.87
CA LEU A 78 5.99 4.50 6.95
C LEU A 78 6.94 3.56 6.20
N GLN A 79 7.46 3.97 5.04
CA GLN A 79 8.41 3.16 4.28
C GLN A 79 9.74 2.97 5.04
N ASP A 80 10.25 4.03 5.68
CA ASP A 80 11.48 3.96 6.48
C ASP A 80 11.35 3.01 7.69
N ARG A 81 10.12 2.81 8.20
CA ARG A 81 9.83 1.89 9.32
C ARG A 81 9.48 0.48 8.89
N ASN A 82 9.12 0.31 7.64
CA ASN A 82 8.69 -0.96 7.07
C ASN A 82 9.46 -1.25 5.76
N PRO A 83 10.80 -1.40 5.84
CA PRO A 83 11.63 -1.55 4.62
C PRO A 83 11.29 -2.83 3.83
N GLY A 84 10.78 -3.86 4.51
CA GLY A 84 10.36 -5.11 3.86
C GLY A 84 8.97 -5.08 3.24
N VAL A 85 8.23 -3.95 3.36
CA VAL A 85 6.89 -3.82 2.78
C VAL A 85 6.97 -2.97 1.52
N PRO A 86 6.82 -3.56 0.32
CA PRO A 86 6.85 -2.80 -0.93
C PRO A 86 5.56 -2.00 -1.10
N GLY A 87 5.62 -0.94 -1.89
CA GLY A 87 4.47 -0.23 -2.40
C GLY A 87 3.54 0.38 -1.34
N ILE A 88 4.05 0.88 -0.22
CA ILE A 88 3.23 1.51 0.84
C ILE A 88 2.34 2.62 0.30
N ILE A 89 2.77 3.34 -0.74
CA ILE A 89 1.97 4.37 -1.40
C ILE A 89 0.61 3.79 -1.87
N TYR A 90 0.63 2.65 -2.54
CA TYR A 90 -0.59 2.00 -3.05
C TYR A 90 -1.51 1.47 -1.94
N LYS A 91 -0.94 1.12 -0.77
CA LYS A 91 -1.72 0.69 0.40
C LYS A 91 -2.43 1.85 1.10
N LEU A 92 -1.95 3.08 0.91
CA LEU A 92 -2.50 4.29 1.51
C LEU A 92 -3.45 5.05 0.59
N GLU A 93 -3.60 4.60 -0.67
CA GLU A 93 -4.57 5.18 -1.59
C GLU A 93 -6.01 4.87 -1.14
N PRO A 94 -6.95 5.80 -1.32
CA PRO A 94 -8.36 5.58 -1.05
C PRO A 94 -8.90 4.38 -1.86
N GLU A 95 -9.77 3.59 -1.26
CA GLU A 95 -10.34 2.40 -1.92
C GLU A 95 -11.07 2.71 -3.24
N ASN A 96 -11.62 3.91 -3.39
CA ASN A 96 -12.33 4.35 -4.59
C ASN A 96 -11.44 4.51 -5.84
N GLU A 97 -10.12 4.58 -5.68
CA GLU A 97 -9.15 4.65 -6.79
C GLU A 97 -8.58 3.28 -7.16
N LYS A 98 -8.90 2.26 -6.37
CA LYS A 98 -8.42 0.88 -6.54
C LYS A 98 -9.27 0.05 -7.52
N HIS A 99 -9.76 0.62 -8.60
CA HIS A 99 -10.30 -0.21 -9.67
C HIS A 99 -9.15 -1.01 -10.29
N ARG A 100 -8.92 -2.19 -9.73
CA ARG A 100 -7.97 -3.16 -10.26
C ARG A 100 -8.37 -3.51 -11.69
N LYS A 101 -7.51 -3.21 -12.64
CA LYS A 101 -7.76 -3.47 -14.07
C LYS A 101 -7.59 -4.96 -14.40
N LEU A 102 -8.14 -5.85 -13.57
CA LEU A 102 -8.05 -7.29 -13.76
C LEU A 102 -8.86 -7.80 -14.94
N GLN A 103 -9.76 -6.98 -15.51
CA GLN A 103 -10.57 -7.37 -16.66
C GLN A 103 -9.74 -7.71 -17.90
N LYS A 104 -8.67 -6.94 -18.19
CA LYS A 104 -7.77 -7.26 -19.30
C LYS A 104 -7.08 -8.61 -19.08
N ILE A 105 -6.63 -8.84 -17.85
CA ILE A 105 -5.94 -10.07 -17.46
C ILE A 105 -6.89 -11.26 -17.51
N ARG A 106 -8.11 -11.07 -17.04
CA ARG A 106 -9.17 -12.10 -17.17
C ARG A 106 -9.45 -12.42 -18.63
N GLY A 107 -9.60 -11.42 -19.50
CA GLY A 107 -9.78 -11.62 -20.95
C GLY A 107 -8.62 -12.40 -21.59
N LEU A 108 -7.38 -12.11 -21.19
CA LEU A 108 -6.22 -12.85 -21.67
C LEU A 108 -6.26 -14.33 -21.24
N TRP A 109 -6.51 -14.59 -19.95
CA TRP A 109 -6.63 -15.96 -19.47
C TRP A 109 -7.81 -16.72 -20.07
N THR A 110 -8.96 -16.06 -20.28
CA THR A 110 -10.09 -16.67 -21.00
C THR A 110 -9.66 -17.15 -22.37
N ALA A 111 -8.98 -16.29 -23.15
CA ALA A 111 -8.51 -16.66 -24.48
C ALA A 111 -7.45 -17.78 -24.45
N VAL A 112 -6.62 -17.87 -23.41
CA VAL A 112 -5.65 -18.96 -23.26
C VAL A 112 -6.34 -20.26 -22.88
N ILE A 113 -7.35 -20.24 -22.01
CA ILE A 113 -8.13 -21.42 -21.59
C ILE A 113 -8.93 -21.97 -22.80
N GLU A 114 -9.42 -21.11 -23.72
CA GLU A 114 -10.06 -21.54 -24.95
C GLU A 114 -9.14 -22.33 -25.90
N MET A 115 -7.84 -22.08 -25.84
CA MET A 115 -6.88 -22.62 -26.79
C MET A 115 -5.94 -23.69 -26.18
N SER A 116 -5.97 -23.87 -24.86
CA SER A 116 -5.05 -24.75 -24.16
C SER A 116 -5.64 -25.20 -22.83
N ASP A 117 -5.35 -26.44 -22.45
CA ASP A 117 -5.73 -26.97 -21.15
C ASP A 117 -4.94 -26.28 -20.03
N ILE A 118 -5.65 -25.58 -19.16
CA ILE A 118 -5.11 -24.94 -17.97
C ILE A 118 -5.66 -25.65 -16.73
N TYR A 119 -4.81 -25.89 -15.77
CA TYR A 119 -5.16 -26.59 -14.55
C TYR A 119 -4.98 -25.69 -13.33
N ASP A 120 -5.92 -25.78 -12.41
CA ASP A 120 -5.84 -25.09 -11.12
C ASP A 120 -4.61 -25.59 -10.35
N ILE A 121 -3.78 -24.67 -9.91
CA ILE A 121 -2.49 -25.00 -9.28
C ILE A 121 -2.65 -25.63 -7.89
N TYR A 122 -3.79 -25.39 -7.23
CA TYR A 122 -4.06 -25.87 -5.88
C TYR A 122 -4.73 -27.25 -5.87
N SER A 123 -5.68 -27.50 -6.76
CA SER A 123 -6.42 -28.77 -6.84
C SER A 123 -5.92 -29.70 -7.94
N GLY A 124 -5.26 -29.18 -8.97
CA GLY A 124 -4.92 -29.94 -10.18
C GLY A 124 -6.11 -30.22 -11.10
N SER A 125 -7.30 -29.68 -10.82
CA SER A 125 -8.47 -29.83 -11.68
C SER A 125 -8.37 -28.93 -12.90
N HIS A 126 -8.99 -29.36 -14.02
CA HIS A 126 -9.11 -28.54 -15.22
C HIS A 126 -9.93 -27.28 -14.94
N ILE A 127 -9.52 -26.15 -15.51
CA ILE A 127 -10.24 -24.87 -15.39
C ILE A 127 -11.15 -24.70 -16.60
N GLU A 128 -12.44 -24.61 -16.33
CA GLU A 128 -13.44 -24.34 -17.35
C GLU A 128 -13.61 -22.83 -17.60
N GLN A 129 -14.03 -22.50 -18.82
CA GLN A 129 -14.38 -21.12 -19.18
C GLN A 129 -15.42 -20.55 -18.21
N ASN A 130 -15.17 -19.35 -17.73
CA ASN A 130 -16.06 -18.60 -16.83
C ASN A 130 -16.23 -19.17 -15.40
N GLU A 131 -15.62 -20.29 -15.06
CA GLU A 131 -15.67 -20.90 -13.72
C GLU A 131 -14.40 -20.66 -12.91
N TYR A 132 -13.71 -19.56 -13.13
CA TYR A 132 -12.49 -19.22 -12.43
C TYR A 132 -12.46 -17.76 -11.96
N GLU A 133 -11.62 -17.50 -11.00
CA GLU A 133 -11.23 -16.16 -10.56
C GLU A 133 -9.73 -15.94 -10.83
N ILE A 134 -9.34 -14.67 -10.95
CA ILE A 134 -7.91 -14.31 -11.01
C ILE A 134 -7.39 -14.13 -9.60
N ASP A 135 -6.42 -14.94 -9.23
CA ASP A 135 -5.73 -14.90 -7.94
C ASP A 135 -4.30 -14.38 -8.11
N HIS A 136 -3.80 -13.74 -7.07
CA HIS A 136 -2.39 -13.41 -6.89
C HIS A 136 -1.68 -14.58 -6.24
N PHE A 137 -0.78 -15.27 -6.94
CA PHE A 137 0.00 -16.35 -6.34
C PHE A 137 0.72 -15.87 -5.07
N VAL A 138 1.51 -14.83 -5.16
CA VAL A 138 1.95 -14.05 -3.99
C VAL A 138 0.87 -13.03 -3.67
N PRO A 139 0.22 -13.07 -2.49
CA PRO A 139 -0.91 -12.21 -2.20
C PRO A 139 -0.61 -10.72 -2.40
N TRP A 140 -1.61 -9.97 -2.85
CA TRP A 140 -1.48 -8.53 -3.11
C TRP A 140 -0.96 -7.75 -1.90
N SER A 141 -1.30 -8.17 -0.69
CA SER A 141 -0.80 -7.57 0.55
C SER A 141 0.73 -7.60 0.68
N PHE A 142 1.41 -8.53 -0.01
CA PHE A 142 2.88 -8.64 -0.01
C PHE A 142 3.53 -7.83 -1.14
N VAL A 143 3.00 -7.89 -2.36
CA VAL A 143 3.64 -7.31 -3.56
C VAL A 143 3.03 -5.99 -4.00
N THR A 144 1.76 -5.73 -3.69
CA THR A 144 1.02 -4.47 -4.00
C THR A 144 1.06 -4.06 -5.48
N ASN A 145 1.09 -5.04 -6.38
CA ASN A 145 1.00 -4.83 -7.81
C ASN A 145 0.13 -5.92 -8.46
N ASP A 146 -0.37 -5.63 -9.67
CA ASP A 146 -1.17 -6.52 -10.49
C ASP A 146 -0.36 -6.99 -11.72
N GLU A 147 0.90 -7.34 -11.51
CA GLU A 147 1.79 -7.82 -12.56
C GLU A 147 1.38 -9.22 -13.06
N MET A 148 1.42 -9.40 -14.37
CA MET A 148 0.97 -10.64 -15.03
C MET A 148 1.66 -11.89 -14.51
N TRP A 149 2.95 -11.79 -14.17
CA TRP A 149 3.72 -12.93 -13.67
C TRP A 149 3.16 -13.52 -12.37
N ASN A 150 2.34 -12.76 -11.63
CA ASN A 150 1.79 -13.15 -10.34
C ASN A 150 0.29 -13.53 -10.41
N LEU A 151 -0.35 -13.35 -11.56
CA LEU A 151 -1.79 -13.49 -11.73
C LEU A 151 -2.14 -14.77 -12.49
N ILE A 152 -2.97 -15.61 -11.88
CA ILE A 152 -3.35 -16.92 -12.40
C ILE A 152 -4.84 -17.19 -12.25
N PRO A 153 -5.44 -18.00 -13.13
CA PRO A 153 -6.78 -18.49 -12.94
C PRO A 153 -6.80 -19.60 -11.88
N VAL A 154 -7.75 -19.55 -10.98
CA VAL A 154 -7.97 -20.54 -9.92
C VAL A 154 -9.46 -20.74 -9.66
N ASN A 155 -9.80 -21.87 -9.06
CA ASN A 155 -11.17 -22.14 -8.61
C ASN A 155 -11.60 -21.12 -7.54
N PRO A 156 -12.80 -20.50 -7.65
CA PRO A 156 -13.27 -19.47 -6.73
C PRO A 156 -13.29 -19.89 -5.26
N SER A 157 -13.67 -21.15 -4.97
CA SER A 157 -13.71 -21.64 -3.60
C SER A 157 -12.31 -21.78 -2.97
N LEU A 158 -11.31 -22.15 -3.78
CA LEU A 158 -9.91 -22.26 -3.35
C LEU A 158 -9.29 -20.87 -3.18
N ASN A 159 -9.61 -19.93 -4.06
CA ASN A 159 -9.22 -18.52 -3.91
C ASN A 159 -9.77 -17.94 -2.60
N ALA A 160 -11.05 -18.11 -2.34
CA ALA A 160 -11.69 -17.67 -1.09
C ALA A 160 -11.07 -18.31 0.16
N SER A 161 -10.63 -19.58 0.08
CA SER A 161 -9.96 -20.29 1.17
C SER A 161 -8.53 -19.83 1.41
N LYS A 162 -7.79 -19.54 0.33
CA LYS A 162 -6.41 -19.05 0.39
C LYS A 162 -6.30 -17.68 1.06
N ARG A 163 -7.17 -16.74 0.71
CA ARG A 163 -7.10 -15.34 1.19
C ARG A 163 -5.69 -14.74 1.00
N ASP A 164 -5.16 -14.09 2.04
CA ASP A 164 -3.83 -13.47 2.07
C ASP A 164 -2.71 -14.44 2.51
N LYS A 165 -2.92 -15.74 2.44
CA LYS A 165 -1.89 -16.72 2.80
C LYS A 165 -0.91 -16.92 1.65
N LEU A 166 0.40 -16.92 1.96
CA LEU A 166 1.42 -17.34 1.02
C LEU A 166 1.27 -18.83 0.72
N PRO A 167 1.21 -19.25 -0.55
CA PRO A 167 1.20 -20.65 -0.92
C PRO A 167 2.49 -21.34 -0.50
N ASN A 168 2.41 -22.64 -0.22
CA ASN A 168 3.61 -23.44 -0.04
C ASN A 168 4.38 -23.50 -1.36
N TRP A 169 5.59 -22.96 -1.36
CA TRP A 169 6.42 -22.83 -2.56
C TRP A 169 6.75 -24.16 -3.19
N ASP A 170 7.26 -25.09 -2.41
CA ASP A 170 7.72 -26.41 -2.89
C ASP A 170 6.58 -27.22 -3.51
N ARG A 171 5.36 -27.00 -3.03
CA ARG A 171 4.17 -27.72 -3.49
C ARG A 171 3.56 -27.12 -4.76
N TYR A 172 3.50 -25.80 -4.87
CA TYR A 172 2.66 -25.13 -5.88
C TYR A 172 3.44 -24.37 -6.95
N PHE A 173 4.71 -24.05 -6.71
CA PHE A 173 5.49 -23.23 -7.63
C PHE A 173 5.65 -23.87 -9.02
N LEU A 174 5.87 -25.18 -9.10
CA LEU A 174 6.05 -25.83 -10.41
C LEU A 174 4.80 -25.72 -11.27
N SER A 175 3.63 -26.02 -10.71
CA SER A 175 2.35 -25.89 -11.42
C SER A 175 2.05 -24.44 -11.81
N PHE A 176 2.36 -23.50 -10.93
CA PHE A 176 2.27 -22.08 -11.20
C PHE A 176 3.18 -21.68 -12.38
N ALA A 177 4.45 -22.06 -12.35
CA ALA A 177 5.41 -21.75 -13.41
C ALA A 177 5.01 -22.37 -14.76
N GLN A 178 4.44 -23.58 -14.76
CA GLN A 178 3.93 -24.24 -15.97
C GLN A 178 2.78 -23.44 -16.60
N ASN A 179 1.84 -22.95 -15.81
CA ASN A 179 0.73 -22.13 -16.32
C ASN A 179 1.24 -20.80 -16.88
N GLN A 180 2.17 -20.13 -16.20
CA GLN A 180 2.81 -18.91 -16.68
C GLN A 180 3.61 -19.14 -17.96
N PHE A 181 4.30 -20.25 -18.06
CA PHE A 181 5.04 -20.62 -19.28
C PHE A 181 4.08 -20.85 -20.46
N ARG A 182 2.97 -21.59 -20.26
CA ARG A 182 1.92 -21.76 -21.30
C ARG A 182 1.33 -20.43 -21.73
N LEU A 183 1.00 -19.54 -20.81
CA LEU A 183 0.55 -18.19 -21.10
C LEU A 183 1.53 -17.46 -22.02
N ASN A 184 2.81 -17.43 -21.66
CA ASN A 184 3.84 -16.78 -22.45
C ASN A 184 3.97 -17.41 -23.85
N GLN A 185 3.97 -18.74 -23.96
CA GLN A 185 4.00 -19.42 -25.25
C GLN A 185 2.83 -19.00 -26.15
N MET A 186 1.61 -18.90 -25.58
CA MET A 186 0.43 -18.48 -26.34
C MET A 186 0.51 -17.03 -26.78
N VAL A 187 0.98 -16.13 -25.91
CA VAL A 187 1.18 -14.70 -26.24
C VAL A 187 2.20 -14.53 -27.37
N TYR A 188 3.28 -15.32 -27.38
CA TYR A 188 4.27 -15.28 -28.47
C TYR A 188 3.75 -15.90 -29.76
N LYS A 189 2.94 -16.95 -29.68
CA LYS A 189 2.42 -17.67 -30.84
C LYS A 189 1.29 -16.92 -31.55
N TYR A 190 0.47 -16.17 -30.80
CA TYR A 190 -0.73 -15.53 -31.33
C TYR A 190 -0.67 -14.02 -31.17
N GLU A 191 -0.51 -13.29 -32.27
CA GLU A 191 -0.40 -11.82 -32.29
C GLU A 191 -1.61 -11.13 -31.62
N ARG A 192 -2.82 -11.72 -31.75
CA ARG A 192 -4.04 -11.24 -31.10
C ARG A 192 -3.88 -11.15 -29.56
N LEU A 193 -3.20 -12.11 -28.95
CA LEU A 193 -2.95 -12.10 -27.50
C LEU A 193 -1.86 -11.10 -27.10
N ALA A 194 -0.88 -10.88 -27.96
CA ALA A 194 0.16 -9.88 -27.72
C ALA A 194 -0.40 -8.46 -27.60
N HIS A 195 -1.49 -8.13 -28.31
CA HIS A 195 -2.19 -6.83 -28.17
C HIS A 195 -2.93 -6.66 -26.85
N ILE A 196 -3.43 -7.75 -26.25
CA ILE A 196 -4.07 -7.73 -24.94
C ILE A 196 -3.02 -7.61 -23.83
N PHE A 197 -1.84 -8.22 -24.06
CA PHE A 197 -0.74 -8.26 -23.11
C PHE A 197 -0.01 -6.90 -22.99
N ARG A 198 0.06 -6.09 -24.06
CA ARG A 198 0.64 -4.73 -24.07
C ARG A 198 -0.34 -3.69 -23.53
#